data_0e7b6723701fb9edf8e1a7a3f5eda248
#
_entry.id   0e7b6723701fb9edf8e1a7a3f5eda248
#
_cell.length_a   1.000
_cell.length_b   1.000
_cell.length_c   1.000
_cell.angle_alpha   90.00
_cell.angle_beta   90.00
_cell.angle_gamma   90.00
#
_symmetry.space_group_name_H-M   'P 1'
#
loop_
_entity.id
_entity.type
_entity.pdbx_description
1 polymer ?
#
loop_
_entity_poly.entity_id
_entity_poly.type
_entity_poly.pdbx_seq_one_letter_code
_entity_poly.pdbx_strand_id
1 'polypeptide(L)'
;ILNTIILGNKAELNKDTKQIYRNAGMSHLLSISGLHISLIGMMIFNMFKKLNVNIILNTILSLLFIFTYIVISGSSISAVRSAVMFSIFLLSVLLGRKYCIISALSLQIIISLTISPYLLFNQSFLLSYTAIIAIFVGNKLTKRFINNISNDYFFIKNFLKGLFISIFVTIWLLPLQIFFFYQISLYSIFVNIIAIPLAGVLIPITLIAGILGCIYEPLGIFFVGTSDMILNIYDIICNFFLSLPFSVVIVGHIDMMIMIFMYVIIFISSLYFYAHVQLKFKKYYVSRLKAVTKQTVSAAEYREFLNEYIIIKNNKILIPAALLIALFTSIEYGLIYQYKTRVSMLDIGQGDNAIITTESGKHIMFDCGSSSSKNVYSSITEKY
;
A
#
# COMPACT_ATOMS: atom_id res chain seq x y z
N ILE A 1 -7.84 4.03 20.13
CA ILE A 1 -7.65 3.42 18.80
C ILE A 1 -8.82 3.77 17.87
N LEU A 2 -10.11 3.57 18.27
CA LEU A 2 -11.26 3.87 17.42
C LEU A 2 -11.30 5.34 16.95
N ASN A 3 -11.04 6.31 17.85
CA ASN A 3 -10.94 7.72 17.49
C ASN A 3 -9.86 7.97 16.43
N THR A 4 -8.75 7.26 16.51
CA THR A 4 -7.65 7.38 15.54
C THR A 4 -8.04 6.81 14.18
N ILE A 5 -8.71 5.66 14.16
CA ILE A 5 -9.13 5.00 12.91
C ILE A 5 -10.22 5.80 12.19
N ILE A 6 -11.22 6.33 12.90
CA ILE A 6 -12.38 7.02 12.29
C ILE A 6 -12.14 8.51 12.12
N LEU A 7 -11.63 9.20 13.15
CA LEU A 7 -11.45 10.64 13.12
C LEU A 7 -10.02 11.11 12.82
N GLY A 8 -9.08 10.17 12.71
CA GLY A 8 -7.67 10.50 12.42
C GLY A 8 -6.92 11.14 13.59
N ASN A 9 -7.54 11.24 14.77
CA ASN A 9 -6.91 11.83 15.95
C ASN A 9 -5.85 10.89 16.53
N LYS A 10 -4.57 11.25 16.35
CA LYS A 10 -3.41 10.47 16.82
C LYS A 10 -2.90 10.91 18.19
N ALA A 11 -3.43 11.99 18.76
CA ALA A 11 -2.93 12.57 20.01
C ALA A 11 -3.14 11.66 21.21
N GLU A 12 -4.24 10.90 21.23
CA GLU A 12 -4.63 10.00 22.30
C GLU A 12 -4.05 8.58 22.16
N LEU A 13 -3.35 8.30 21.03
CA LEU A 13 -2.82 6.96 20.78
C LEU A 13 -1.56 6.72 21.63
N ASN A 14 -1.58 5.65 22.41
CA ASN A 14 -0.40 5.22 23.19
C ASN A 14 0.78 4.96 22.23
N LYS A 15 1.97 5.42 22.61
CA LYS A 15 3.20 5.22 21.83
C LYS A 15 3.49 3.74 21.59
N ASP A 16 3.25 2.89 22.59
CA ASP A 16 3.48 1.44 22.51
C ASP A 16 2.55 0.79 21.48
N THR A 17 1.27 1.12 21.50
CA THR A 17 0.31 0.63 20.50
C THR A 17 0.71 1.07 19.09
N LYS A 18 1.10 2.33 18.93
CA LYS A 18 1.58 2.83 17.62
C LYS A 18 2.80 2.06 17.12
N GLN A 19 3.73 1.72 18.02
CA GLN A 19 4.93 0.95 17.69
C GLN A 19 4.58 -0.51 17.33
N ILE A 20 3.69 -1.15 18.08
CA ILE A 20 3.21 -2.51 17.78
C ILE A 20 2.58 -2.57 16.38
N TYR A 21 1.67 -1.65 16.06
CA TYR A 21 1.02 -1.62 14.72
C TYR A 21 2.00 -1.27 13.61
N ARG A 22 2.99 -0.41 13.87
CA ARG A 22 4.07 -0.11 12.92
C ARG A 22 4.91 -1.35 12.64
N ASN A 23 5.36 -2.04 13.69
CA ASN A 23 6.21 -3.21 13.59
C ASN A 23 5.49 -4.40 12.94
N ALA A 24 4.19 -4.54 13.17
CA ALA A 24 3.34 -5.53 12.48
C ALA A 24 3.02 -5.16 11.01
N GLY A 25 3.38 -3.96 10.54
CA GLY A 25 3.08 -3.49 9.18
C GLY A 25 1.65 -3.01 8.98
N MET A 26 0.92 -2.71 10.07
CA MET A 26 -0.47 -2.24 10.08
C MET A 26 -0.62 -0.72 10.28
N SER A 27 0.46 0.05 10.26
CA SER A 27 0.44 1.50 10.52
C SER A 27 -0.52 2.28 9.61
N HIS A 28 -0.81 1.76 8.42
CA HIS A 28 -1.75 2.36 7.47
C HIS A 28 -3.21 2.31 7.92
N LEU A 29 -3.58 1.42 8.86
CA LEU A 29 -4.92 1.37 9.47
C LEU A 29 -5.12 2.44 10.54
N LEU A 30 -4.03 2.90 11.18
CA LEU A 30 -4.06 3.99 12.15
C LEU A 30 -4.15 5.39 11.50
N SER A 31 -4.30 5.46 10.21
CA SER A 31 -4.50 6.71 9.47
C SER A 31 -5.67 6.57 8.52
N ILE A 32 -6.39 7.66 8.31
CA ILE A 32 -7.49 7.65 7.33
C ILE A 32 -6.90 7.38 5.95
N SER A 33 -7.27 6.24 5.41
CA SER A 33 -6.77 5.71 4.15
C SER A 33 -7.83 5.78 3.04
N GLY A 34 -7.42 5.45 1.80
CA GLY A 34 -8.35 5.30 0.70
C GLY A 34 -9.43 4.25 0.93
N LEU A 35 -9.14 3.24 1.73
CA LEU A 35 -10.11 2.22 2.12
C LEU A 35 -11.25 2.84 2.95
N HIS A 36 -10.94 3.68 3.94
CA HIS A 36 -11.94 4.37 4.76
C HIS A 36 -12.89 5.20 3.88
N ILE A 37 -12.32 6.09 3.06
CA ILE A 37 -13.12 6.98 2.19
C ILE A 37 -13.97 6.20 1.20
N SER A 38 -13.42 5.16 0.58
CA SER A 38 -14.17 4.35 -0.40
C SER A 38 -15.27 3.51 0.24
N LEU A 39 -15.03 2.91 1.41
CA LEU A 39 -16.05 2.14 2.13
C LEU A 39 -17.18 3.03 2.62
N ILE A 40 -16.85 4.13 3.31
CA ILE A 40 -17.84 5.07 3.83
C ILE A 40 -18.64 5.71 2.68
N GLY A 41 -17.93 6.21 1.66
CA GLY A 41 -18.58 6.84 0.51
C GLY A 41 -19.50 5.90 -0.26
N MET A 42 -19.05 4.65 -0.50
CA MET A 42 -19.86 3.64 -1.16
C MET A 42 -21.06 3.20 -0.31
N MET A 43 -20.88 3.10 1.01
CA MET A 43 -21.98 2.78 1.94
C MET A 43 -23.07 3.85 1.85
N ILE A 44 -22.72 5.13 1.94
CA ILE A 44 -23.66 6.26 1.84
C ILE A 44 -24.33 6.30 0.46
N PHE A 45 -23.55 6.19 -0.61
CA PHE A 45 -24.08 6.18 -1.98
C PHE A 45 -25.07 5.04 -2.20
N ASN A 46 -24.75 3.82 -1.74
CA ASN A 46 -25.63 2.67 -1.87
C ASN A 46 -26.88 2.78 -0.97
N MET A 47 -26.76 3.41 0.20
CA MET A 47 -27.91 3.69 1.07
C MET A 47 -28.92 4.58 0.36
N PHE A 48 -28.49 5.73 -0.18
CA PHE A 48 -29.37 6.62 -0.93
C PHE A 48 -29.94 5.96 -2.21
N LYS A 49 -29.14 5.13 -2.87
CA LYS A 49 -29.61 4.35 -4.02
C LYS A 49 -30.74 3.37 -3.63
N LYS A 50 -30.63 2.70 -2.48
CA LYS A 50 -31.68 1.79 -1.96
C LYS A 50 -32.94 2.54 -1.56
N LEU A 51 -32.83 3.81 -1.14
CA LEU A 51 -33.94 4.69 -0.87
C LEU A 51 -34.58 5.32 -2.12
N ASN A 52 -34.16 4.85 -3.33
CA ASN A 52 -34.63 5.34 -4.62
C ASN A 52 -34.41 6.86 -4.83
N VAL A 53 -33.41 7.45 -4.17
CA VAL A 53 -33.05 8.85 -4.39
C VAL A 53 -32.51 9.03 -5.82
N ASN A 54 -32.91 10.11 -6.49
CA ASN A 54 -32.41 10.45 -7.82
C ASN A 54 -30.90 10.47 -7.87
N ILE A 55 -30.30 9.94 -8.95
CA ILE A 55 -28.86 9.78 -9.10
C ILE A 55 -28.08 11.09 -8.93
N ILE A 56 -28.61 12.21 -9.39
CA ILE A 56 -28.01 13.54 -9.25
C ILE A 56 -27.97 13.92 -7.76
N LEU A 57 -29.13 13.85 -7.08
CA LEU A 57 -29.21 14.17 -5.66
C LEU A 57 -28.37 13.22 -4.81
N ASN A 58 -28.40 11.92 -5.11
CA ASN A 58 -27.55 10.93 -4.45
C ASN A 58 -26.05 11.28 -4.58
N THR A 59 -25.62 11.64 -5.79
CA THR A 59 -24.22 12.06 -6.03
C THR A 59 -23.86 13.29 -5.21
N ILE A 60 -24.71 14.32 -5.20
CA ILE A 60 -24.47 15.56 -4.44
C ILE A 60 -24.40 15.27 -2.93
N LEU A 61 -25.36 14.53 -2.39
CA LEU A 61 -25.38 14.18 -0.96
C LEU A 61 -24.18 13.35 -0.55
N SER A 62 -23.78 12.38 -1.37
CA SER A 62 -22.60 11.55 -1.11
C SER A 62 -21.31 12.36 -1.13
N LEU A 63 -21.17 13.31 -2.07
CA LEU A 63 -20.02 14.21 -2.14
C LEU A 63 -19.98 15.15 -0.92
N LEU A 64 -21.11 15.73 -0.55
CA LEU A 64 -21.22 16.60 0.63
C LEU A 64 -20.81 15.83 1.90
N PHE A 65 -21.29 14.60 2.06
CA PHE A 65 -20.95 13.77 3.21
C PHE A 65 -19.43 13.46 3.26
N ILE A 66 -18.85 13.07 2.16
CA ILE A 66 -17.40 12.78 2.10
C ILE A 66 -16.59 14.05 2.37
N PHE A 67 -16.99 15.19 1.84
CA PHE A 67 -16.32 16.46 2.09
C PHE A 67 -16.35 16.84 3.58
N THR A 68 -17.54 16.77 4.21
CA THR A 68 -17.65 17.02 5.66
C THR A 68 -16.84 16.04 6.49
N TYR A 69 -16.86 14.76 6.13
CA TYR A 69 -16.07 13.75 6.82
C TYR A 69 -14.56 14.04 6.75
N ILE A 70 -14.04 14.47 5.61
CA ILE A 70 -12.62 14.82 5.46
C ILE A 70 -12.24 16.02 6.31
N VAL A 71 -13.08 17.05 6.35
CA VAL A 71 -12.84 18.23 7.19
C VAL A 71 -12.78 17.82 8.66
N ILE A 72 -13.74 17.03 9.14
CA ILE A 72 -13.78 16.54 10.53
C ILE A 72 -12.56 15.66 10.84
N SER A 73 -12.10 14.89 9.88
CA SER A 73 -10.97 13.95 10.04
C SER A 73 -9.57 14.56 9.88
N GLY A 74 -9.46 15.88 9.84
CA GLY A 74 -8.20 16.60 9.79
C GLY A 74 -7.51 16.64 8.43
N SER A 75 -8.23 16.40 7.33
CA SER A 75 -7.80 16.61 5.93
C SER A 75 -6.43 16.04 5.57
N SER A 76 -6.12 14.82 6.00
CA SER A 76 -4.85 14.17 5.67
C SER A 76 -4.67 14.05 4.14
N ILE A 77 -3.41 14.10 3.66
CA ILE A 77 -3.07 14.00 2.22
C ILE A 77 -3.70 12.76 1.59
N SER A 78 -3.67 11.62 2.29
CA SER A 78 -4.27 10.36 1.82
C SER A 78 -5.79 10.43 1.74
N ALA A 79 -6.46 11.09 2.70
CA ALA A 79 -7.90 11.27 2.72
C ALA A 79 -8.36 12.19 1.58
N VAL A 80 -7.73 13.36 1.42
CA VAL A 80 -8.04 14.30 0.34
C VAL A 80 -7.89 13.65 -1.03
N ARG A 81 -6.78 12.95 -1.26
CA ARG A 81 -6.58 12.21 -2.52
C ARG A 81 -7.71 11.21 -2.78
N SER A 82 -8.06 10.42 -1.78
CA SER A 82 -9.08 9.38 -1.92
C SER A 82 -10.46 9.96 -2.19
N ALA A 83 -10.75 11.11 -1.59
CA ALA A 83 -11.98 11.85 -1.85
C ALA A 83 -12.05 12.38 -3.29
N VAL A 84 -10.97 12.95 -3.81
CA VAL A 84 -10.92 13.40 -5.21
C VAL A 84 -11.15 12.22 -6.14
N MET A 85 -10.48 11.07 -5.91
CA MET A 85 -10.68 9.87 -6.72
C MET A 85 -12.11 9.32 -6.61
N PHE A 86 -12.71 9.35 -5.42
CA PHE A 86 -14.09 8.96 -5.20
C PHE A 86 -15.07 9.94 -5.89
N SER A 87 -14.78 11.24 -5.87
CA SER A 87 -15.57 12.26 -6.60
C SER A 87 -15.55 12.00 -8.11
N ILE A 88 -14.38 11.70 -8.68
CA ILE A 88 -14.25 11.33 -10.10
C ILE A 88 -15.04 10.04 -10.40
N PHE A 89 -15.04 9.07 -9.48
CA PHE A 89 -15.84 7.86 -9.61
C PHE A 89 -17.34 8.20 -9.64
N LEU A 90 -17.87 8.99 -8.72
CA LEU A 90 -19.27 9.39 -8.69
C LEU A 90 -19.67 10.20 -9.94
N LEU A 91 -18.81 11.11 -10.40
CA LEU A 91 -19.02 11.84 -11.65
C LEU A 91 -19.05 10.89 -12.86
N SER A 92 -18.23 9.85 -12.88
CA SER A 92 -18.28 8.86 -13.96
C SER A 92 -19.60 8.07 -13.97
N VAL A 93 -20.12 7.73 -12.79
CA VAL A 93 -21.44 7.09 -12.63
C VAL A 93 -22.56 8.01 -13.12
N LEU A 94 -22.53 9.29 -12.73
CA LEU A 94 -23.50 10.31 -13.14
C LEU A 94 -23.53 10.51 -14.65
N LEU A 95 -22.34 10.54 -15.29
CA LEU A 95 -22.19 10.73 -16.73
C LEU A 95 -22.37 9.43 -17.54
N GLY A 96 -22.63 8.30 -16.89
CA GLY A 96 -22.75 6.99 -17.56
C GLY A 96 -21.44 6.51 -18.22
N ARG A 97 -20.29 7.02 -17.78
CA ARG A 97 -18.97 6.67 -18.34
C ARG A 97 -18.26 5.63 -17.49
N LYS A 98 -17.39 4.84 -18.14
CA LYS A 98 -16.55 3.85 -17.42
C LYS A 98 -15.46 4.56 -16.62
N TYR A 99 -15.39 4.26 -15.32
CA TYR A 99 -14.34 4.75 -14.46
C TYR A 99 -12.99 4.06 -14.76
N CYS A 100 -11.96 4.85 -15.02
CA CYS A 100 -10.59 4.36 -15.21
C CYS A 100 -9.71 4.83 -14.05
N ILE A 101 -9.24 3.89 -13.24
CA ILE A 101 -8.41 4.18 -12.04
C ILE A 101 -7.14 4.95 -12.41
N ILE A 102 -6.47 4.58 -13.50
CA ILE A 102 -5.22 5.23 -13.91
C ILE A 102 -5.47 6.68 -14.33
N SER A 103 -6.52 6.94 -15.13
CA SER A 103 -6.86 8.30 -15.56
C SER A 103 -7.25 9.18 -14.36
N ALA A 104 -8.01 8.63 -13.41
CA ALA A 104 -8.36 9.34 -12.18
C ALA A 104 -7.13 9.63 -11.32
N LEU A 105 -6.21 8.66 -11.21
CA LEU A 105 -4.95 8.82 -10.48
C LEU A 105 -4.06 9.88 -11.13
N SER A 106 -3.90 9.86 -12.46
CA SER A 106 -3.09 10.83 -13.20
C SER A 106 -3.65 12.25 -13.04
N LEU A 107 -4.96 12.42 -13.18
CA LEU A 107 -5.60 13.72 -12.98
C LEU A 107 -5.38 14.23 -11.55
N GLN A 108 -5.51 13.36 -10.57
CA GLN A 108 -5.32 13.73 -9.17
C GLN A 108 -3.85 14.08 -8.86
N ILE A 109 -2.87 13.39 -9.47
CA ILE A 109 -1.45 13.75 -9.36
C ILE A 109 -1.22 15.17 -9.91
N ILE A 110 -1.74 15.46 -11.10
CA ILE A 110 -1.62 16.77 -11.73
C ILE A 110 -2.18 17.85 -10.79
N ILE A 111 -3.41 17.69 -10.31
CA ILE A 111 -4.04 18.64 -9.39
C ILE A 111 -3.19 18.85 -8.14
N SER A 112 -2.74 17.77 -7.50
CA SER A 112 -1.97 17.85 -6.25
C SER A 112 -0.62 18.55 -6.44
N LEU A 113 0.10 18.24 -7.52
CA LEU A 113 1.41 18.84 -7.79
C LEU A 113 1.32 20.28 -8.28
N THR A 114 0.23 20.67 -8.93
CA THR A 114 -0.05 22.07 -9.28
C THR A 114 -0.27 22.92 -8.03
N ILE A 115 -0.95 22.36 -7.01
CA ILE A 115 -1.19 23.06 -5.74
C ILE A 115 0.09 23.13 -4.90
N SER A 116 0.82 22.01 -4.80
CA SER A 116 2.06 21.93 -4.01
C SER A 116 3.05 20.92 -4.59
N PRO A 117 4.10 21.37 -5.32
CA PRO A 117 5.12 20.49 -5.89
C PRO A 117 5.91 19.71 -4.83
N TYR A 118 6.02 20.24 -3.61
CA TYR A 118 6.74 19.61 -2.49
C TYR A 118 6.13 18.28 -2.05
N LEU A 119 4.88 17.99 -2.45
CA LEU A 119 4.24 16.70 -2.17
C LEU A 119 5.00 15.51 -2.76
N LEU A 120 5.82 15.71 -3.81
CA LEU A 120 6.70 14.67 -4.35
C LEU A 120 7.69 14.09 -3.33
N PHE A 121 8.05 14.85 -2.31
CA PHE A 121 8.95 14.40 -1.24
C PHE A 121 8.20 13.93 0.00
N ASN A 122 6.87 14.00 -0.03
CA ASN A 122 6.06 13.61 1.12
C ASN A 122 5.85 12.09 1.17
N GLN A 123 6.22 11.48 2.31
CA GLN A 123 6.09 10.06 2.57
C GLN A 123 4.68 9.51 2.30
N SER A 124 3.64 10.18 2.83
CA SER A 124 2.24 9.75 2.68
C SER A 124 1.78 9.81 1.23
N PHE A 125 2.28 10.79 0.47
CA PHE A 125 2.03 10.91 -0.96
C PHE A 125 2.62 9.72 -1.71
N LEU A 126 3.93 9.51 -1.61
CA LEU A 126 4.63 8.45 -2.33
C LEU A 126 4.11 7.05 -2.01
N LEU A 127 3.98 6.70 -0.73
CA LEU A 127 3.46 5.39 -0.32
C LEU A 127 2.05 5.13 -0.86
N SER A 128 1.21 6.15 -0.82
CA SER A 128 -0.18 6.03 -1.22
C SER A 128 -0.36 5.83 -2.73
N TYR A 129 0.40 6.56 -3.56
CA TYR A 129 0.34 6.39 -5.03
C TYR A 129 0.95 5.08 -5.47
N THR A 130 2.09 4.72 -4.90
CA THR A 130 2.74 3.43 -5.17
C THR A 130 1.84 2.25 -4.81
N ALA A 131 1.12 2.32 -3.69
CA ALA A 131 0.16 1.28 -3.30
C ALA A 131 -0.96 1.10 -4.34
N ILE A 132 -1.54 2.20 -4.87
CA ILE A 132 -2.61 2.10 -5.88
C ILE A 132 -2.07 1.49 -7.18
N ILE A 133 -0.88 1.91 -7.64
CA ILE A 133 -0.24 1.35 -8.83
C ILE A 133 0.02 -0.14 -8.62
N ALA A 134 0.55 -0.52 -7.46
CA ALA A 134 0.80 -1.92 -7.11
C ALA A 134 -0.48 -2.76 -7.10
N ILE A 135 -1.57 -2.27 -6.50
CA ILE A 135 -2.88 -2.92 -6.50
C ILE A 135 -3.41 -3.06 -7.92
N PHE A 136 -3.29 -2.03 -8.76
CA PHE A 136 -3.76 -2.07 -10.14
C PHE A 136 -3.00 -3.12 -10.97
N VAL A 137 -1.67 -3.11 -10.92
CA VAL A 137 -0.82 -4.08 -11.62
C VAL A 137 -1.04 -5.48 -11.06
N GLY A 138 -1.04 -5.63 -9.73
CA GLY A 138 -1.28 -6.89 -9.03
C GLY A 138 -2.64 -7.51 -9.38
N ASN A 139 -3.71 -6.74 -9.41
CA ASN A 139 -5.04 -7.21 -9.83
C ASN A 139 -5.06 -7.69 -11.27
N LYS A 140 -4.38 -6.99 -12.18
CA LYS A 140 -4.33 -7.37 -13.60
C LYS A 140 -3.59 -8.69 -13.80
N LEU A 141 -2.53 -8.92 -13.04
CA LEU A 141 -1.77 -10.17 -13.04
C LEU A 141 -2.56 -11.31 -12.39
N THR A 142 -3.09 -11.07 -11.21
CA THR A 142 -3.81 -12.07 -10.40
C THR A 142 -5.06 -12.59 -11.11
N LYS A 143 -5.84 -11.71 -11.76
CA LYS A 143 -7.02 -12.13 -12.53
C LYS A 143 -6.72 -13.24 -13.53
N ARG A 144 -5.55 -13.21 -14.15
CA ARG A 144 -5.16 -14.23 -15.15
C ARG A 144 -4.79 -15.56 -14.54
N PHE A 145 -4.13 -15.57 -13.37
CA PHE A 145 -3.79 -16.81 -12.67
C PHE A 145 -5.01 -17.49 -12.06
N ILE A 146 -5.88 -16.71 -11.45
CA ILE A 146 -6.95 -17.23 -10.61
C ILE A 146 -8.22 -17.54 -11.38
N ASN A 147 -8.44 -16.96 -12.58
CA ASN A 147 -9.61 -17.27 -13.40
C ASN A 147 -9.69 -18.73 -13.85
N ASN A 148 -8.58 -19.46 -13.84
CA ASN A 148 -8.55 -20.89 -14.17
C ASN A 148 -8.95 -21.81 -13.01
N ILE A 149 -9.08 -21.26 -11.79
CA ILE A 149 -9.56 -22.03 -10.63
C ILE A 149 -11.09 -22.11 -10.74
N SER A 150 -11.64 -23.33 -10.63
CA SER A 150 -13.09 -23.55 -10.66
C SER A 150 -13.79 -22.66 -9.62
N ASN A 151 -14.99 -22.21 -9.95
CA ASN A 151 -15.81 -21.40 -9.03
C ASN A 151 -16.26 -22.19 -7.79
N ASP A 152 -16.18 -23.53 -7.82
CA ASP A 152 -16.50 -24.38 -6.67
C ASP A 152 -15.59 -24.11 -5.47
N TYR A 153 -14.38 -23.57 -5.71
CA TYR A 153 -13.42 -23.20 -4.68
C TYR A 153 -13.42 -21.69 -4.37
N PHE A 154 -14.59 -21.10 -4.23
CA PHE A 154 -14.76 -19.65 -4.05
C PHE A 154 -13.90 -19.05 -2.93
N PHE A 155 -13.86 -19.66 -1.73
CA PHE A 155 -13.07 -19.18 -0.59
C PHE A 155 -11.57 -19.25 -0.87
N ILE A 156 -11.09 -20.39 -1.39
CA ILE A 156 -9.67 -20.57 -1.75
C ILE A 156 -9.25 -19.56 -2.82
N LYS A 157 -10.09 -19.35 -3.82
CA LYS A 157 -9.88 -18.39 -4.90
C LYS A 157 -9.73 -16.97 -4.39
N ASN A 158 -10.60 -16.53 -3.49
CA ASN A 158 -10.55 -15.19 -2.90
C ASN A 158 -9.35 -15.04 -1.97
N PHE A 159 -9.03 -16.05 -1.16
CA PHE A 159 -7.86 -16.07 -0.31
C PHE A 159 -6.57 -15.95 -1.12
N LEU A 160 -6.39 -16.78 -2.15
CA LEU A 160 -5.23 -16.72 -3.04
C LEU A 160 -5.13 -15.36 -3.73
N LYS A 161 -6.26 -14.79 -4.18
CA LYS A 161 -6.28 -13.44 -4.76
C LYS A 161 -5.78 -12.39 -3.77
N GLY A 162 -6.25 -12.41 -2.54
CA GLY A 162 -5.81 -11.52 -1.49
C GLY A 162 -4.31 -11.65 -1.20
N LEU A 163 -3.84 -12.91 -1.10
CA LEU A 163 -2.43 -13.23 -0.86
C LEU A 163 -1.52 -12.71 -1.98
N PHE A 164 -1.84 -12.97 -3.24
CA PHE A 164 -1.06 -12.47 -4.37
C PHE A 164 -1.02 -10.94 -4.43
N ILE A 165 -2.16 -10.27 -4.19
CA ILE A 165 -2.22 -8.80 -4.17
C ILE A 165 -1.38 -8.27 -3.00
N SER A 166 -1.48 -8.87 -1.81
CA SER A 166 -0.70 -8.45 -0.63
C SER A 166 0.80 -8.59 -0.87
N ILE A 167 1.26 -9.71 -1.43
CA ILE A 167 2.67 -9.92 -1.81
C ILE A 167 3.11 -8.83 -2.80
N PHE A 168 2.31 -8.57 -3.82
CA PHE A 168 2.65 -7.60 -4.87
C PHE A 168 2.76 -6.19 -4.32
N VAL A 169 1.82 -5.78 -3.48
CA VAL A 169 1.82 -4.48 -2.81
C VAL A 169 3.03 -4.35 -1.88
N THR A 170 3.34 -5.38 -1.10
CA THR A 170 4.49 -5.36 -0.18
C THR A 170 5.80 -5.20 -0.95
N ILE A 171 6.01 -5.94 -2.05
CA ILE A 171 7.21 -5.83 -2.88
C ILE A 171 7.34 -4.42 -3.47
N TRP A 172 6.25 -3.83 -3.97
CA TRP A 172 6.28 -2.49 -4.56
C TRP A 172 6.47 -1.38 -3.52
N LEU A 173 5.99 -1.56 -2.29
CA LEU A 173 6.17 -0.60 -1.21
C LEU A 173 7.52 -0.73 -0.51
N LEU A 174 8.19 -1.88 -0.64
CA LEU A 174 9.41 -2.22 0.10
C LEU A 174 10.51 -1.15 -0.02
N PRO A 175 10.88 -0.60 -1.21
CA PRO A 175 11.93 0.42 -1.30
C PRO A 175 11.58 1.69 -0.52
N LEU A 176 10.33 2.16 -0.60
CA LEU A 176 9.86 3.32 0.16
C LEU A 176 9.76 3.04 1.66
N GLN A 177 9.37 1.82 2.04
CA GLN A 177 9.33 1.44 3.45
C GLN A 177 10.72 1.48 4.07
N ILE A 178 11.72 0.92 3.40
CA ILE A 178 13.11 0.98 3.88
C ILE A 178 13.58 2.44 3.93
N PHE A 179 13.35 3.21 2.88
CA PHE A 179 13.80 4.60 2.79
C PHE A 179 13.22 5.50 3.89
N PHE A 180 11.93 5.34 4.25
CA PHE A 180 11.27 6.21 5.24
C PHE A 180 11.22 5.63 6.65
N PHE A 181 11.20 4.30 6.80
CA PHE A 181 11.03 3.66 8.11
C PHE A 181 12.28 2.92 8.59
N TYR A 182 13.28 2.73 7.73
CA TYR A 182 14.54 2.02 8.00
C TYR A 182 14.40 0.56 8.42
N GLN A 183 13.17 0.02 8.35
CA GLN A 183 12.84 -1.34 8.78
C GLN A 183 11.82 -1.99 7.86
N ILE A 184 11.80 -3.33 7.87
CA ILE A 184 10.86 -4.17 7.13
C ILE A 184 10.15 -5.09 8.10
N SER A 185 8.82 -5.17 8.00
CA SER A 185 8.01 -6.17 8.69
C SER A 185 7.79 -7.36 7.77
N LEU A 186 8.47 -8.49 8.03
CA LEU A 186 8.40 -9.67 7.15
C LEU A 186 7.01 -10.32 7.14
N TYR A 187 6.33 -10.34 8.27
CA TYR A 187 5.02 -10.98 8.39
C TYR A 187 3.84 -10.07 8.05
N SER A 188 4.11 -8.82 7.62
CA SER A 188 3.06 -7.86 7.24
C SER A 188 2.10 -8.39 6.16
N ILE A 189 2.57 -9.27 5.27
CA ILE A 189 1.75 -9.91 4.23
C ILE A 189 0.62 -10.70 4.87
N PHE A 190 0.92 -11.56 5.85
CA PHE A 190 -0.06 -12.41 6.52
C PHE A 190 -0.99 -11.59 7.41
N VAL A 191 -0.43 -10.63 8.14
CA VAL A 191 -1.19 -9.70 8.97
C VAL A 191 -2.23 -8.95 8.14
N ASN A 192 -1.84 -8.41 6.99
CA ASN A 192 -2.72 -7.62 6.12
C ASN A 192 -3.81 -8.45 5.42
N ILE A 193 -3.59 -9.73 5.16
CA ILE A 193 -4.62 -10.62 4.60
C ILE A 193 -5.81 -10.75 5.56
N ILE A 194 -5.55 -10.71 6.88
CA ILE A 194 -6.60 -10.79 7.89
C ILE A 194 -7.11 -9.39 8.24
N ALA A 195 -6.21 -8.43 8.40
CA ALA A 195 -6.54 -7.10 8.88
C ALA A 195 -7.39 -6.29 7.88
N ILE A 196 -7.13 -6.37 6.57
CA ILE A 196 -7.86 -5.60 5.56
C ILE A 196 -9.34 -6.02 5.47
N PRO A 197 -9.71 -7.31 5.40
CA PRO A 197 -11.12 -7.71 5.46
C PRO A 197 -11.82 -7.30 6.76
N LEU A 198 -11.15 -7.43 7.91
CA LEU A 198 -11.69 -7.01 9.20
C LEU A 198 -11.89 -5.49 9.27
N ALA A 199 -11.00 -4.69 8.66
CA ALA A 199 -11.19 -3.24 8.53
C ALA A 199 -12.45 -2.91 7.71
N GLY A 200 -12.76 -3.73 6.70
CA GLY A 200 -13.99 -3.61 5.91
C GLY A 200 -15.27 -3.77 6.74
N VAL A 201 -15.21 -4.45 7.88
CA VAL A 201 -16.30 -4.62 8.85
C VAL A 201 -16.22 -3.57 9.96
N LEU A 202 -15.02 -3.34 10.50
CA LEU A 202 -14.77 -2.41 11.59
C LEU A 202 -15.22 -0.97 11.26
N ILE A 203 -14.82 -0.45 10.10
CA ILE A 203 -15.07 0.94 9.71
C ILE A 203 -16.59 1.25 9.63
N PRO A 204 -17.41 0.47 8.90
CA PRO A 204 -18.86 0.68 8.88
C PRO A 204 -19.53 0.54 10.25
N ILE A 205 -19.15 -0.48 11.03
CA ILE A 205 -19.74 -0.71 12.36
C ILE A 205 -19.44 0.46 13.29
N THR A 206 -18.19 0.93 13.32
CA THR A 206 -17.81 2.05 14.20
C THR A 206 -18.49 3.37 13.76
N LEU A 207 -18.66 3.59 12.44
CA LEU A 207 -19.41 4.75 11.96
C LEU A 207 -20.88 4.68 12.39
N ILE A 208 -21.51 3.52 12.24
CA ILE A 208 -22.90 3.28 12.69
C ILE A 208 -23.01 3.47 14.20
N ALA A 209 -22.05 2.94 14.96
CA ALA A 209 -21.98 3.10 16.42
C ALA A 209 -21.95 4.58 16.83
N GLY A 210 -21.14 5.40 16.15
CA GLY A 210 -21.08 6.84 16.38
C GLY A 210 -22.42 7.55 16.10
N ILE A 211 -23.05 7.27 14.96
CA ILE A 211 -24.32 7.88 14.58
C ILE A 211 -25.44 7.44 15.53
N LEU A 212 -25.56 6.14 15.80
CA LEU A 212 -26.60 5.62 16.68
C LEU A 212 -26.37 6.05 18.14
N GLY A 213 -25.12 6.15 18.59
CA GLY A 213 -24.78 6.62 19.91
C GLY A 213 -25.20 8.06 20.19
N CYS A 214 -25.22 8.92 19.15
CA CYS A 214 -25.77 10.27 19.25
C CYS A 214 -27.30 10.30 19.42
N ILE A 215 -28.02 9.25 18.95
CA ILE A 215 -29.48 9.17 19.00
C ILE A 215 -29.93 8.41 20.24
N TYR A 216 -29.29 7.25 20.50
CA TYR A 216 -29.62 6.37 21.60
C TYR A 216 -28.35 5.65 22.10
N GLU A 217 -27.84 6.11 23.24
CA GLU A 217 -26.57 5.68 23.82
C GLU A 217 -26.41 4.15 23.95
N PRO A 218 -27.40 3.36 24.45
CA PRO A 218 -27.25 1.91 24.59
C PRO A 218 -26.99 1.18 23.27
N LEU A 219 -27.56 1.63 22.15
CA LEU A 219 -27.28 1.07 20.83
C LEU A 219 -25.85 1.44 20.38
N GLY A 220 -25.40 2.65 20.65
CA GLY A 220 -24.02 3.04 20.40
C GLY A 220 -23.04 2.14 21.15
N ILE A 221 -23.23 1.91 22.42
CA ILE A 221 -22.40 1.05 23.27
C ILE A 221 -22.35 -0.39 22.73
N PHE A 222 -23.48 -0.96 22.30
CA PHE A 222 -23.55 -2.30 21.71
C PHE A 222 -22.63 -2.43 20.48
N PHE A 223 -22.70 -1.48 19.54
CA PHE A 223 -21.88 -1.50 18.34
C PHE A 223 -20.41 -1.15 18.63
N VAL A 224 -20.11 -0.31 19.62
CA VAL A 224 -18.74 -0.06 20.09
C VAL A 224 -18.14 -1.35 20.65
N GLY A 225 -18.90 -2.15 21.43
CA GLY A 225 -18.44 -3.43 21.92
C GLY A 225 -18.01 -4.40 20.82
N THR A 226 -18.77 -4.45 19.70
CA THR A 226 -18.36 -5.26 18.53
C THR A 226 -17.10 -4.72 17.85
N SER A 227 -16.93 -3.42 17.82
CA SER A 227 -15.70 -2.79 17.27
C SER A 227 -14.50 -3.09 18.16
N ASP A 228 -14.66 -3.07 19.47
CA ASP A 228 -13.61 -3.39 20.45
C ASP A 228 -13.18 -4.86 20.34
N MET A 229 -14.11 -5.78 20.10
CA MET A 229 -13.79 -7.18 19.84
C MET A 229 -12.89 -7.34 18.61
N ILE A 230 -13.12 -6.58 17.53
CA ILE A 230 -12.27 -6.61 16.33
C ILE A 230 -10.88 -6.02 16.65
N LEU A 231 -10.80 -4.96 17.45
CA LEU A 231 -9.51 -4.41 17.88
C LEU A 231 -8.71 -5.39 18.73
N ASN A 232 -9.36 -6.12 19.63
CA ASN A 232 -8.70 -7.17 20.40
C ASN A 232 -8.15 -8.28 19.49
N ILE A 233 -8.88 -8.64 18.42
CA ILE A 233 -8.36 -9.58 17.41
C ILE A 233 -7.12 -9.00 16.71
N TYR A 234 -7.09 -7.69 16.38
CA TYR A 234 -5.89 -7.06 15.82
C TYR A 234 -4.70 -7.14 16.77
N ASP A 235 -4.91 -6.85 18.05
CA ASP A 235 -3.84 -6.89 19.05
C ASP A 235 -3.30 -8.31 19.24
N ILE A 236 -4.17 -9.33 19.25
CA ILE A 236 -3.75 -10.75 19.28
C ILE A 236 -2.92 -11.11 18.06
N ILE A 237 -3.37 -10.74 16.87
CA ILE A 237 -2.67 -11.02 15.61
C ILE A 237 -1.31 -10.31 15.59
N CYS A 238 -1.26 -9.02 15.94
CA CYS A 238 -0.02 -8.25 15.99
C CYS A 238 0.99 -8.89 16.95
N ASN A 239 0.58 -9.18 18.17
CA ASN A 239 1.46 -9.77 19.18
C ASN A 239 1.94 -11.17 18.77
N PHE A 240 1.07 -11.99 18.17
CA PHE A 240 1.44 -13.31 17.66
C PHE A 240 2.53 -13.20 16.58
N PHE A 241 2.34 -12.36 15.56
CA PHE A 241 3.34 -12.24 14.49
C PHE A 241 4.61 -11.52 14.94
N LEU A 242 4.54 -10.62 15.92
CA LEU A 242 5.70 -9.97 16.51
C LEU A 242 6.52 -10.91 17.41
N SER A 243 5.92 -11.95 17.98
CA SER A 243 6.65 -12.96 18.77
C SER A 243 7.47 -13.91 17.91
N LEU A 244 7.25 -13.95 16.58
CA LEU A 244 8.00 -14.80 15.66
C LEU A 244 9.41 -14.23 15.40
N PRO A 245 10.42 -15.09 15.16
CA PRO A 245 11.77 -14.65 14.88
C PRO A 245 11.80 -13.81 13.60
N PHE A 246 12.66 -12.80 13.56
CA PHE A 246 12.81 -11.88 12.43
C PHE A 246 11.53 -11.14 12.03
N SER A 247 10.61 -10.91 12.96
CA SER A 247 9.36 -10.19 12.70
C SER A 247 9.60 -8.78 12.15
N VAL A 248 10.63 -8.12 12.64
CA VAL A 248 11.11 -6.82 12.18
C VAL A 248 12.59 -6.94 11.85
N VAL A 249 12.95 -6.58 10.62
CA VAL A 249 14.33 -6.50 10.16
C VAL A 249 14.70 -5.03 10.01
N ILE A 250 15.65 -4.58 10.81
CA ILE A 250 16.22 -3.23 10.70
C ILE A 250 17.25 -3.26 9.58
N VAL A 251 17.03 -2.47 8.54
CA VAL A 251 17.89 -2.39 7.34
C VAL A 251 18.82 -1.19 7.43
N GLY A 252 18.42 -0.15 8.16
CA GLY A 252 19.12 1.12 8.23
C GLY A 252 18.82 2.06 7.05
N HIS A 253 19.55 3.15 6.96
CA HIS A 253 19.37 4.17 5.95
C HIS A 253 19.86 3.69 4.58
N ILE A 254 19.00 3.82 3.56
CA ILE A 254 19.39 3.63 2.17
C ILE A 254 19.37 4.96 1.43
N ASP A 255 20.30 5.16 0.52
CA ASP A 255 20.32 6.35 -0.32
C ASP A 255 19.21 6.34 -1.38
N MET A 256 18.83 7.54 -1.81
CA MET A 256 17.82 7.75 -2.85
C MET A 256 18.17 7.00 -4.16
N MET A 257 19.45 6.91 -4.51
CA MET A 257 19.92 6.18 -5.70
C MET A 257 19.62 4.68 -5.60
N ILE A 258 19.88 4.06 -4.44
CA ILE A 258 19.59 2.65 -4.19
C ILE A 258 18.06 2.41 -4.27
N MET A 259 17.27 3.30 -3.69
CA MET A 259 15.81 3.23 -3.75
C MET A 259 15.30 3.27 -5.20
N ILE A 260 15.76 4.22 -6.02
CA ILE A 260 15.40 4.34 -7.44
C ILE A 260 15.77 3.07 -8.18
N PHE A 261 16.97 2.54 -7.91
CA PHE A 261 17.46 1.33 -8.53
C PHE A 261 16.61 0.09 -8.18
N MET A 262 16.20 -0.06 -6.93
CA MET A 262 15.24 -1.09 -6.52
C MET A 262 13.93 -0.99 -7.32
N TYR A 263 13.43 0.23 -7.57
CA TYR A 263 12.25 0.43 -8.40
C TYR A 263 12.45 0.02 -9.86
N VAL A 264 13.60 0.30 -10.44
CA VAL A 264 13.92 -0.14 -11.81
C VAL A 264 13.87 -1.68 -11.89
N ILE A 265 14.45 -2.39 -10.92
CA ILE A 265 14.40 -3.84 -10.86
C ILE A 265 12.96 -4.35 -10.72
N ILE A 266 12.19 -3.79 -9.78
CA ILE A 266 10.80 -4.18 -9.55
C ILE A 266 9.95 -3.95 -10.80
N PHE A 267 10.15 -2.82 -11.49
CA PHE A 267 9.44 -2.49 -12.71
C PHE A 267 9.77 -3.47 -13.86
N ILE A 268 11.05 -3.71 -14.12
CA ILE A 268 11.51 -4.67 -15.14
C ILE A 268 11.00 -6.08 -14.82
N SER A 269 11.11 -6.51 -13.57
CA SER A 269 10.63 -7.83 -13.12
C SER A 269 9.11 -7.95 -13.31
N SER A 270 8.37 -6.91 -13.02
CA SER A 270 6.90 -6.87 -13.19
C SER A 270 6.50 -6.92 -14.66
N LEU A 271 7.22 -6.22 -15.54
CA LEU A 271 7.00 -6.27 -17.00
C LEU A 271 7.31 -7.66 -17.54
N TYR A 272 8.43 -8.25 -17.14
CA TYR A 272 8.80 -9.60 -17.56
C TYR A 272 7.77 -10.64 -17.10
N PHE A 273 7.37 -10.57 -15.83
CA PHE A 273 6.35 -11.46 -15.29
C PHE A 273 5.02 -11.31 -16.03
N TYR A 274 4.60 -10.07 -16.32
CA TYR A 274 3.41 -9.80 -17.11
C TYR A 274 3.49 -10.41 -18.51
N ALA A 275 4.61 -10.23 -19.19
CA ALA A 275 4.83 -10.78 -20.52
C ALA A 275 4.86 -12.30 -20.53
N HIS A 276 5.54 -12.92 -19.55
CA HIS A 276 5.60 -14.38 -19.41
C HIS A 276 4.23 -15.01 -19.17
N VAL A 277 3.43 -14.37 -18.32
CA VAL A 277 2.05 -14.80 -18.05
C VAL A 277 1.19 -14.70 -19.30
N GLN A 278 1.31 -13.61 -20.07
CA GLN A 278 0.61 -13.44 -21.34
C GLN A 278 0.89 -14.59 -22.30
N LEU A 279 2.17 -14.96 -22.47
CA LEU A 279 2.57 -16.03 -23.39
C LEU A 279 2.05 -17.41 -22.97
N LYS A 280 2.15 -17.74 -21.69
CA LYS A 280 1.67 -19.02 -21.18
C LYS A 280 0.18 -19.20 -21.42
N PHE A 281 -0.59 -18.11 -21.25
CA PHE A 281 -2.03 -18.12 -21.54
C PHE A 281 -2.35 -18.24 -23.03
N LYS A 282 -1.67 -17.47 -23.88
CA LYS A 282 -1.88 -17.53 -25.33
C LYS A 282 -1.56 -18.93 -25.86
N LYS A 283 -0.48 -19.56 -25.36
CA LYS A 283 -0.11 -20.95 -25.69
C LYS A 283 -1.17 -21.96 -25.26
N TYR A 284 -1.70 -21.83 -24.04
CA TYR A 284 -2.76 -22.70 -23.53
C TYR A 284 -4.06 -22.52 -24.33
N TYR A 285 -4.45 -21.30 -24.66
CA TYR A 285 -5.65 -20.99 -25.43
C TYR A 285 -5.55 -21.54 -26.86
N VAL A 286 -4.42 -21.37 -27.52
CA VAL A 286 -4.16 -21.91 -28.85
C VAL A 286 -4.17 -23.44 -28.85
N SER A 287 -3.60 -24.10 -27.83
CA SER A 287 -3.64 -25.57 -27.73
C SER A 287 -5.07 -26.10 -27.53
N ARG A 288 -5.90 -25.39 -26.76
CA ARG A 288 -7.29 -25.76 -26.50
C ARG A 288 -8.19 -25.52 -27.72
N LEU A 289 -7.98 -24.42 -28.45
CA LEU A 289 -8.66 -24.16 -29.71
C LEU A 289 -8.36 -25.26 -30.74
N LYS A 290 -7.10 -25.68 -30.89
CA LYS A 290 -6.71 -26.80 -31.75
C LYS A 290 -7.39 -28.11 -31.37
N ALA A 291 -7.59 -28.34 -30.06
CA ALA A 291 -8.24 -29.58 -29.58
C ALA A 291 -9.75 -29.56 -29.78
N VAL A 292 -10.43 -28.41 -29.72
CA VAL A 292 -11.90 -28.31 -29.79
C VAL A 292 -12.40 -28.12 -31.21
N THR A 293 -11.73 -27.30 -32.04
CA THR A 293 -12.28 -26.89 -33.34
C THR A 293 -11.79 -27.71 -34.52
N LYS A 294 -10.77 -28.59 -34.34
CA LYS A 294 -10.08 -29.28 -35.47
C LYS A 294 -9.66 -28.34 -36.62
N GLN A 295 -9.90 -27.05 -36.49
CA GLN A 295 -9.54 -26.04 -37.47
C GLN A 295 -8.09 -25.56 -37.26
N THR A 296 -7.37 -25.44 -38.35
CA THR A 296 -6.02 -24.90 -38.37
C THR A 296 -6.07 -23.40 -38.03
N VAL A 297 -5.42 -23.01 -36.93
CA VAL A 297 -5.14 -21.60 -36.62
C VAL A 297 -4.46 -20.98 -37.84
N SER A 298 -4.90 -19.79 -38.26
CA SER A 298 -4.33 -19.15 -39.44
C SER A 298 -2.82 -18.98 -39.30
N ALA A 299 -2.10 -19.17 -40.40
CA ALA A 299 -0.63 -19.03 -40.40
C ALA A 299 -0.16 -17.62 -39.93
N ALA A 300 -1.01 -16.61 -40.12
CA ALA A 300 -0.76 -15.26 -39.67
C ALA A 300 -0.80 -15.12 -38.12
N GLU A 301 -1.83 -15.64 -37.46
CA GLU A 301 -1.95 -15.65 -36.00
C GLU A 301 -0.83 -16.45 -35.33
N TYR A 302 -0.41 -17.56 -35.99
CA TYR A 302 0.71 -18.36 -35.49
C TYR A 302 2.07 -17.64 -35.63
N ARG A 303 2.28 -16.89 -36.73
CA ARG A 303 3.48 -16.06 -36.93
C ARG A 303 3.55 -14.91 -35.91
N GLU A 304 2.44 -14.22 -35.67
CA GLU A 304 2.36 -13.16 -34.66
C GLU A 304 2.68 -13.69 -33.25
N PHE A 305 2.15 -14.88 -32.92
CA PHE A 305 2.50 -15.58 -31.68
C PHE A 305 3.99 -15.94 -31.59
N LEU A 306 4.59 -16.45 -32.67
CA LEU A 306 6.01 -16.79 -32.70
C LEU A 306 6.89 -15.54 -32.53
N ASN A 307 6.55 -14.44 -33.19
CA ASN A 307 7.30 -13.18 -33.05
C ASN A 307 7.25 -12.65 -31.60
N GLU A 308 6.08 -12.61 -30.97
CA GLU A 308 5.96 -12.24 -29.55
C GLU A 308 6.75 -13.21 -28.65
N TYR A 309 6.70 -14.52 -28.93
CA TYR A 309 7.44 -15.53 -28.18
C TYR A 309 8.96 -15.36 -28.30
N ILE A 310 9.46 -15.08 -29.50
CA ILE A 310 10.90 -14.85 -29.76
C ILE A 310 11.37 -13.61 -29.02
N ILE A 311 10.62 -12.49 -29.08
CA ILE A 311 10.95 -11.25 -28.39
C ILE A 311 11.07 -11.50 -26.86
N ILE A 312 10.14 -12.24 -26.26
CA ILE A 312 10.17 -12.48 -24.83
C ILE A 312 11.20 -13.55 -24.43
N LYS A 313 11.43 -14.56 -25.28
CA LYS A 313 12.50 -15.54 -25.07
C LYS A 313 13.88 -14.87 -25.08
N ASN A 314 14.09 -13.91 -25.99
CA ASN A 314 15.34 -13.16 -26.08
C ASN A 314 15.51 -12.17 -24.91
N ASN A 315 14.42 -11.68 -24.34
CA ASN A 315 14.46 -10.79 -23.16
C ASN A 315 14.78 -11.52 -21.85
N LYS A 316 15.03 -12.83 -21.83
CA LYS A 316 15.56 -13.55 -20.67
C LYS A 316 16.91 -12.98 -20.19
N ILE A 317 17.61 -12.28 -21.07
CA ILE A 317 18.90 -11.63 -20.78
C ILE A 317 18.68 -10.33 -19.98
N LEU A 318 17.53 -9.68 -20.08
CA LEU A 318 17.26 -8.41 -19.41
C LEU A 318 17.24 -8.53 -17.87
N ILE A 319 16.76 -9.64 -17.32
CA ILE A 319 16.77 -9.85 -15.85
C ILE A 319 18.18 -10.02 -15.31
N PRO A 320 19.01 -10.97 -15.82
CA PRO A 320 20.38 -11.08 -15.35
C PRO A 320 21.20 -9.82 -15.64
N ALA A 321 20.95 -9.12 -16.75
CA ALA A 321 21.60 -7.83 -17.03
C ALA A 321 21.19 -6.76 -15.99
N ALA A 322 19.92 -6.64 -15.65
CA ALA A 322 19.45 -5.73 -14.61
C ALA A 322 20.01 -6.09 -13.23
N LEU A 323 20.09 -7.40 -12.91
CA LEU A 323 20.69 -7.89 -11.67
C LEU A 323 22.21 -7.62 -11.64
N LEU A 324 22.91 -7.79 -12.76
CA LEU A 324 24.34 -7.48 -12.86
C LEU A 324 24.60 -5.97 -12.72
N ILE A 325 23.81 -5.12 -13.36
CA ILE A 325 23.89 -3.68 -13.18
C ILE A 325 23.63 -3.32 -11.71
N ALA A 326 22.67 -4.00 -11.06
CA ALA A 326 22.37 -3.85 -9.66
C ALA A 326 23.54 -4.19 -8.76
N LEU A 327 24.11 -5.32 -9.00
CA LEU A 327 25.25 -5.80 -8.25
C LEU A 327 26.46 -4.87 -8.43
N PHE A 328 26.69 -4.43 -9.67
CA PHE A 328 27.81 -3.54 -10.00
C PHE A 328 27.67 -2.17 -9.33
N THR A 329 26.49 -1.55 -9.42
CA THR A 329 26.23 -0.25 -8.76
C THR A 329 26.25 -0.36 -7.24
N SER A 330 25.79 -1.49 -6.67
CA SER A 330 25.88 -1.73 -5.22
C SER A 330 27.33 -1.90 -4.75
N ILE A 331 28.16 -2.55 -5.56
CA ILE A 331 29.61 -2.71 -5.28
C ILE A 331 30.32 -1.37 -5.41
N GLU A 332 30.09 -0.62 -6.50
CA GLU A 332 30.70 0.72 -6.66
C GLU A 332 30.29 1.65 -5.52
N TYR A 333 29.01 1.63 -5.14
CA TYR A 333 28.51 2.44 -4.03
C TYR A 333 29.17 2.02 -2.70
N GLY A 334 29.25 0.72 -2.42
CA GLY A 334 29.96 0.20 -1.25
C GLY A 334 31.43 0.61 -1.19
N LEU A 335 32.13 0.61 -2.34
CA LEU A 335 33.52 1.01 -2.44
C LEU A 335 33.73 2.54 -2.31
N ILE A 336 32.81 3.35 -2.84
CA ILE A 336 32.93 4.81 -2.81
C ILE A 336 32.55 5.38 -1.43
N TYR A 337 31.59 4.75 -0.73
CA TYR A 337 31.05 5.29 0.54
C TYR A 337 31.75 4.74 1.80
N GLN A 338 32.52 3.67 1.70
CA GLN A 338 33.13 3.00 2.87
C GLN A 338 34.25 3.79 3.56
N TYR A 339 34.78 4.86 2.98
CA TYR A 339 36.09 5.39 3.41
C TYR A 339 36.13 6.90 3.67
N LYS A 340 35.02 7.53 4.06
CA LYS A 340 35.09 8.93 4.47
C LYS A 340 34.58 9.09 5.90
N THR A 341 35.40 9.73 6.74
CA THR A 341 34.94 10.20 8.06
C THR A 341 33.77 11.15 7.87
N ARG A 342 32.63 10.84 8.46
CA ARG A 342 31.40 11.62 8.35
C ARG A 342 30.94 12.06 9.73
N VAL A 343 30.59 13.32 9.85
CA VAL A 343 29.91 13.88 11.03
C VAL A 343 28.45 14.10 10.66
N SER A 344 27.54 13.46 11.36
CA SER A 344 26.10 13.60 11.17
C SER A 344 25.50 14.24 12.43
N MET A 345 24.92 15.42 12.27
CA MET A 345 24.12 16.06 13.30
C MET A 345 22.69 15.54 13.21
N LEU A 346 22.14 15.07 14.31
CA LEU A 346 20.80 14.50 14.34
C LEU A 346 19.82 15.50 14.94
N ASP A 347 18.69 15.67 14.27
CA ASP A 347 17.55 16.39 14.81
C ASP A 347 16.80 15.50 15.81
N ILE A 348 17.05 15.69 17.09
CA ILE A 348 16.42 14.97 18.19
C ILE A 348 15.40 15.82 18.95
N GLY A 349 15.00 16.96 18.38
CA GLY A 349 14.09 17.93 18.99
C GLY A 349 14.83 18.84 19.97
N GLN A 350 14.56 18.72 21.27
CA GLN A 350 15.28 19.49 22.30
C GLN A 350 16.49 18.70 22.80
N GLY A 351 17.66 19.07 22.35
CA GLY A 351 18.95 18.46 22.68
C GLY A 351 19.87 18.40 21.47
N ASP A 352 21.16 18.21 21.73
CA ASP A 352 22.18 18.05 20.70
C ASP A 352 22.57 16.59 20.56
N ASN A 353 22.79 16.14 19.33
CA ASN A 353 23.34 14.83 19.07
C ASN A 353 24.20 14.86 17.82
N ALA A 354 25.39 14.31 17.91
CA ALA A 354 26.28 14.14 16.77
C ALA A 354 26.82 12.71 16.70
N ILE A 355 26.83 12.12 15.52
CA ILE A 355 27.48 10.84 15.25
C ILE A 355 28.65 11.07 14.32
N ILE A 356 29.82 10.65 14.75
CA ILE A 356 31.00 10.58 13.89
C ILE A 356 31.15 9.13 13.43
N THR A 357 31.08 8.92 12.14
CA THR A 357 31.42 7.64 11.52
C THR A 357 32.82 7.73 10.97
N THR A 358 33.73 6.90 11.47
CA THR A 358 35.13 6.87 11.03
C THR A 358 35.32 6.05 9.77
N GLU A 359 36.43 6.25 9.07
CA GLU A 359 36.82 5.43 7.89
C GLU A 359 36.89 3.93 8.19
N SER A 360 37.12 3.55 9.43
CA SER A 360 37.13 2.14 9.87
C SER A 360 35.74 1.57 10.19
N GLY A 361 34.66 2.32 9.93
CA GLY A 361 33.28 1.91 10.21
C GLY A 361 32.89 1.98 11.70
N LYS A 362 33.71 2.62 12.56
CA LYS A 362 33.34 2.83 13.96
C LYS A 362 32.45 4.06 14.08
N HIS A 363 31.40 3.94 14.86
CA HIS A 363 30.50 5.03 15.17
C HIS A 363 30.79 5.56 16.58
N ILE A 364 31.01 6.85 16.69
CA ILE A 364 31.21 7.55 17.96
C ILE A 364 30.02 8.52 18.10
N MET A 365 29.25 8.37 19.15
CA MET A 365 28.10 9.23 19.41
C MET A 365 28.42 10.21 20.53
N PHE A 366 28.12 11.48 20.29
CA PHE A 366 28.23 12.55 21.28
C PHE A 366 26.80 13.00 21.64
N ASP A 367 26.54 13.05 22.94
CA ASP A 367 25.27 13.46 23.52
C ASP A 367 24.05 12.75 22.94
N CYS A 368 23.43 11.87 23.71
CA CYS A 368 22.27 11.08 23.29
C CYS A 368 20.99 11.54 23.99
N GLY A 369 21.03 12.67 24.68
CA GLY A 369 19.95 13.16 25.52
C GLY A 369 18.94 14.01 24.72
N SER A 370 17.65 13.78 24.96
CA SER A 370 16.59 14.70 24.56
C SER A 370 15.63 14.87 25.72
N SER A 371 15.30 16.10 26.07
CA SER A 371 14.30 16.39 27.10
C SER A 371 12.87 16.11 26.65
N SER A 372 12.65 16.00 25.32
CA SER A 372 11.32 15.82 24.71
C SER A 372 10.95 14.37 24.40
N SER A 373 11.91 13.41 24.45
CA SER A 373 11.67 12.03 24.07
C SER A 373 12.42 11.03 24.94
N LYS A 374 11.71 10.09 25.57
CA LYS A 374 12.31 9.02 26.38
C LYS A 374 13.01 7.93 25.54
N ASN A 375 12.78 7.85 24.24
CA ASN A 375 13.26 6.78 23.36
C ASN A 375 14.08 7.31 22.17
N VAL A 376 14.95 8.30 22.40
CA VAL A 376 15.84 8.85 21.37
C VAL A 376 16.79 7.77 20.86
N TYR A 377 17.27 6.90 21.75
CA TYR A 377 18.19 5.82 21.42
C TYR A 377 17.64 4.88 20.34
N SER A 378 16.38 4.42 20.46
CA SER A 378 15.79 3.51 19.48
C SER A 378 15.62 4.16 18.10
N SER A 379 15.26 5.44 18.03
CA SER A 379 15.11 6.16 16.75
C SER A 379 16.45 6.42 16.05
N ILE A 380 17.53 6.52 16.81
CA ILE A 380 18.88 6.72 16.30
C ILE A 380 19.47 5.39 15.81
N THR A 381 19.35 4.32 16.61
CA THR A 381 19.90 3.01 16.27
C THR A 381 19.20 2.36 15.07
N GLU A 382 17.94 2.70 14.81
CA GLU A 382 17.23 2.25 13.61
C GLU A 382 17.74 2.93 12.31
N LYS A 383 18.29 4.13 12.44
CA LYS A 383 18.71 4.96 11.29
C LYS A 383 20.18 4.75 10.89
N TYR A 384 21.06 4.51 11.85
CA TYR A 384 22.51 4.42 11.70
C TYR A 384 23.05 3.08 12.20
#